data_1b234143faae8a7106b2991f953bb6b7
#
_entry.id   1b234143faae8a7106b2991f953bb6b7
#
_cell.length_a   1.000
_cell.length_b   1.000
_cell.length_c   1.000
_cell.angle_alpha   90.00
_cell.angle_beta   90.00
_cell.angle_gamma   90.00
#
_symmetry.space_group_name_H-M   'P 1'
#
loop_
_entity.id
_entity.type
_entity.pdbx_description
1 polymer ?
#
loop_
_entity_poly.entity_id
_entity_poly.type
_entity_poly.pdbx_seq_one_letter_code
_entity_poly.pdbx_strand_id
1 'polypeptide(L)'
;MKKIIITFALASLSTNSYGFDILALGTSNTNCKNAGQAYTSTLNDLLQQEKINATVINSGLDGDKPTFMQARLEQSIKANPNIKIVIFEPGPNEKNKQFNIGTSGDILTYLQEQKMTTIYVSHQAIQSNEEASEMAKKYGAYYYGHWIKNVPIDIEHRQYDQPGQAGHMTVVGCQLWAKNMFSFIKEVLRARKIQ
;
A
#
# COMPACT_ATOMS: atom_id res chain seq x y z
N MET A 1 8.52 -8.40 66.73
CA MET A 1 8.15 -8.98 65.39
C MET A 1 8.37 -7.90 64.32
N LYS A 2 9.41 -8.02 63.48
CA LYS A 2 9.72 -7.08 62.42
C LYS A 2 8.95 -7.52 61.15
N LYS A 3 8.07 -6.64 60.65
CA LYS A 3 7.37 -6.88 59.35
C LYS A 3 8.31 -6.54 58.21
N ILE A 4 8.64 -7.54 57.40
CA ILE A 4 9.38 -7.35 56.12
C ILE A 4 8.36 -6.99 55.05
N ILE A 5 8.44 -5.79 54.50
CA ILE A 5 7.65 -5.35 53.34
C ILE A 5 8.48 -5.70 52.09
N ILE A 6 8.05 -6.68 51.33
CA ILE A 6 8.65 -7.01 50.04
C ILE A 6 7.96 -6.14 48.98
N THR A 7 8.66 -5.14 48.45
CA THR A 7 8.20 -4.32 47.36
C THR A 7 8.53 -5.02 46.04
N PHE A 8 7.52 -5.53 45.35
CA PHE A 8 7.69 -6.02 43.97
C PHE A 8 7.80 -4.82 43.00
N ALA A 9 8.99 -4.60 42.49
CA ALA A 9 9.18 -3.70 41.37
C ALA A 9 8.71 -4.40 40.08
N LEU A 10 7.57 -3.98 39.53
CA LEU A 10 7.17 -4.34 38.18
C LEU A 10 8.15 -3.66 37.21
N ALA A 11 9.10 -4.42 36.68
CA ALA A 11 9.89 -4.00 35.55
C ALA A 11 8.94 -3.99 34.32
N SER A 12 8.56 -2.80 33.86
CA SER A 12 7.92 -2.63 32.56
C SER A 12 8.94 -2.99 31.48
N LEU A 13 8.81 -4.18 30.93
CA LEU A 13 9.51 -4.56 29.69
C LEU A 13 8.96 -3.65 28.59
N SER A 14 9.68 -2.54 28.30
CA SER A 14 9.48 -1.80 27.07
C SER A 14 9.87 -2.73 25.92
N THR A 15 8.90 -3.32 25.25
CA THR A 15 9.12 -3.97 23.97
C THR A 15 9.56 -2.86 23.01
N ASN A 16 10.84 -2.79 22.69
CA ASN A 16 11.33 -2.03 21.55
C ASN A 16 10.67 -2.66 20.31
N SER A 17 9.53 -2.13 19.89
CA SER A 17 8.98 -2.50 18.59
C SER A 17 9.91 -1.86 17.55
N TYR A 18 10.73 -2.67 16.89
CA TYR A 18 11.48 -2.22 15.74
C TYR A 18 10.49 -1.76 14.69
N GLY A 19 10.63 -0.51 14.25
CA GLY A 19 9.82 0.03 13.17
C GLY A 19 9.95 -0.80 11.88
N PHE A 20 8.95 -0.74 11.03
CA PHE A 20 8.98 -1.38 9.71
C PHE A 20 8.59 -0.39 8.63
N ASP A 21 8.94 -0.70 7.37
CA ASP A 21 8.59 0.13 6.24
C ASP A 21 7.48 -0.51 5.39
N ILE A 22 6.64 0.34 4.83
CA ILE A 22 5.60 0.01 3.85
C ILE A 22 6.04 0.59 2.51
N LEU A 23 6.28 -0.23 1.51
CA LEU A 23 6.57 0.24 0.16
C LEU A 23 5.26 0.43 -0.60
N ALA A 24 4.94 1.65 -1.03
CA ALA A 24 3.86 1.93 -1.96
C ALA A 24 4.42 1.90 -3.40
N LEU A 25 4.36 0.73 -4.03
CA LEU A 25 4.83 0.48 -5.40
C LEU A 25 3.69 0.67 -6.38
N GLY A 26 3.83 1.57 -7.32
CA GLY A 26 2.77 1.78 -8.31
C GLY A 26 3.07 2.82 -9.38
N THR A 27 1.99 3.29 -9.98
CA THR A 27 1.99 4.22 -11.10
C THR A 27 1.79 5.68 -10.65
N SER A 28 1.35 6.53 -11.58
CA SER A 28 0.89 7.90 -11.32
C SER A 28 -0.26 7.98 -10.31
N ASN A 29 -1.05 6.90 -10.16
CA ASN A 29 -2.08 6.82 -9.13
C ASN A 29 -1.44 6.82 -7.74
N THR A 30 -0.47 5.93 -7.51
CA THR A 30 0.28 5.83 -6.24
C THR A 30 1.11 7.09 -5.98
N ASN A 31 1.71 7.69 -7.02
CA ASN A 31 2.44 8.95 -6.92
C ASN A 31 1.51 10.15 -6.65
N CYS A 32 0.22 10.00 -6.85
CA CYS A 32 -0.74 11.11 -6.84
C CYS A 32 -0.32 12.25 -7.77
N LYS A 33 -0.20 11.94 -9.05
CA LYS A 33 0.22 12.87 -10.08
C LYS A 33 -0.46 14.24 -9.92
N ASN A 34 0.34 15.30 -9.94
CA ASN A 34 -0.08 16.69 -9.72
C ASN A 34 -0.66 17.01 -8.33
N ALA A 35 -0.56 16.08 -7.37
CA ALA A 35 -1.08 16.25 -6.01
C ALA A 35 0.00 16.08 -4.91
N GLY A 36 1.28 16.25 -5.25
CA GLY A 36 2.38 16.36 -4.29
C GLY A 36 2.58 15.14 -3.38
N GLN A 37 2.36 13.92 -3.90
CA GLN A 37 2.45 12.68 -3.11
C GLN A 37 1.45 12.61 -1.92
N ALA A 38 0.32 13.30 -2.03
CA ALA A 38 -0.66 13.43 -0.94
C ALA A 38 -1.12 12.07 -0.38
N TYR A 39 -1.13 11.00 -1.18
CA TYR A 39 -1.48 9.65 -0.72
C TYR A 39 -0.48 9.11 0.32
N THR A 40 0.80 9.08 0.01
CA THR A 40 1.82 8.49 0.90
C THR A 40 2.14 9.39 2.09
N SER A 41 2.11 10.73 1.92
CA SER A 41 2.28 11.66 3.04
C SER A 41 1.14 11.54 4.04
N THR A 42 -0.11 11.49 3.58
CA THR A 42 -1.27 11.29 4.47
C THR A 42 -1.22 9.93 5.18
N LEU A 43 -0.76 8.86 4.51
CA LEU A 43 -0.56 7.58 5.18
C LEU A 43 0.47 7.67 6.31
N ASN A 44 1.60 8.36 6.08
CA ASN A 44 2.60 8.59 7.13
C ASN A 44 2.02 9.35 8.32
N ASP A 45 1.27 10.42 8.07
CA ASP A 45 0.62 11.20 9.13
C ASP A 45 -0.34 10.34 9.96
N LEU A 46 -1.16 9.50 9.30
CA LEU A 46 -2.10 8.61 9.97
C LEU A 46 -1.41 7.52 10.80
N LEU A 47 -0.31 6.95 10.31
CA LEU A 47 0.50 5.99 11.07
C LEU A 47 1.07 6.62 12.34
N GLN A 48 1.59 7.85 12.23
CA GLN A 48 2.12 8.59 13.39
C GLN A 48 1.02 8.93 14.41
N GLN A 49 -0.13 9.39 13.95
CA GLN A 49 -1.28 9.73 14.82
C GLN A 49 -1.76 8.53 15.63
N GLU A 50 -1.77 7.35 15.01
CA GLU A 50 -2.16 6.08 15.68
C GLU A 50 -0.97 5.40 16.39
N LYS A 51 0.19 6.05 16.44
CA LYS A 51 1.42 5.53 17.10
C LYS A 51 1.88 4.17 16.54
N ILE A 52 1.60 3.92 15.27
CA ILE A 52 2.13 2.76 14.55
C ILE A 52 3.54 3.10 14.09
N ASN A 53 4.54 2.37 14.59
CA ASN A 53 5.95 2.61 14.24
C ASN A 53 6.28 2.07 12.85
N ALA A 54 5.78 2.74 11.82
CA ALA A 54 5.98 2.39 10.43
C ALA A 54 6.15 3.64 9.56
N THR A 55 6.90 3.50 8.45
CA THR A 55 7.09 4.57 7.45
C THR A 55 6.63 4.08 6.09
N VAL A 56 5.92 4.93 5.34
CA VAL A 56 5.53 4.65 3.96
C VAL A 56 6.56 5.26 3.00
N ILE A 57 7.17 4.42 2.19
CA ILE A 57 8.08 4.80 1.12
C ILE A 57 7.28 4.92 -0.17
N ASN A 58 7.25 6.12 -0.76
CA ASN A 58 6.64 6.32 -2.06
C ASN A 58 7.53 5.75 -3.17
N SER A 59 7.01 4.76 -3.89
CA SER A 59 7.59 4.20 -5.10
C SER A 59 6.56 4.23 -6.26
N GLY A 60 5.74 5.27 -6.31
CA GLY A 60 4.90 5.59 -7.47
C GLY A 60 5.71 6.29 -8.55
N LEU A 61 5.52 5.90 -9.80
CA LEU A 61 6.17 6.52 -10.95
C LEU A 61 5.16 6.75 -12.09
N ASP A 62 5.07 7.99 -12.54
CA ASP A 62 4.14 8.38 -13.60
C ASP A 62 4.44 7.63 -14.89
N GLY A 63 3.40 7.04 -15.49
CA GLY A 63 3.52 6.29 -16.74
C GLY A 63 4.12 4.88 -16.60
N ASP A 64 4.49 4.46 -15.40
CA ASP A 64 5.12 3.16 -15.19
C ASP A 64 4.19 1.98 -15.51
N LYS A 65 4.80 0.85 -15.82
CA LYS A 65 4.13 -0.40 -16.19
C LYS A 65 4.63 -1.55 -15.33
N PRO A 66 3.85 -2.60 -15.09
CA PRO A 66 4.29 -3.75 -14.31
C PRO A 66 5.64 -4.31 -14.76
N THR A 67 5.90 -4.34 -16.08
CA THR A 67 7.17 -4.80 -16.67
C THR A 67 8.41 -4.11 -16.10
N PHE A 68 8.30 -2.81 -15.75
CA PHE A 68 9.43 -2.04 -15.23
C PHE A 68 9.42 -1.95 -13.70
N MET A 69 8.29 -2.26 -13.06
CA MET A 69 8.14 -2.19 -11.61
C MET A 69 8.98 -3.23 -10.88
N GLN A 70 9.19 -4.42 -11.46
CA GLN A 70 9.93 -5.49 -10.79
C GLN A 70 11.36 -5.08 -10.44
N ALA A 71 12.12 -4.54 -11.37
CA ALA A 71 13.49 -4.10 -11.12
C ALA A 71 13.55 -3.02 -10.01
N ARG A 72 12.57 -2.11 -10.01
CA ARG A 72 12.44 -1.06 -9.00
C ARG A 72 12.05 -1.61 -7.63
N LEU A 73 11.19 -2.63 -7.59
CA LEU A 73 10.83 -3.37 -6.40
C LEU A 73 12.05 -4.06 -5.77
N GLU A 74 12.80 -4.82 -6.57
CA GLU A 74 14.00 -5.53 -6.12
C GLU A 74 15.05 -4.56 -5.55
N GLN A 75 15.27 -3.45 -6.24
CA GLN A 75 16.17 -2.40 -5.77
C GLN A 75 15.69 -1.78 -4.46
N SER A 76 14.38 -1.53 -4.33
CA SER A 76 13.80 -0.94 -3.13
C SER A 76 13.92 -1.87 -1.92
N ILE A 77 13.63 -3.15 -2.08
CA ILE A 77 13.76 -4.17 -1.02
C ILE A 77 15.23 -4.32 -0.60
N LYS A 78 16.15 -4.36 -1.56
CA LYS A 78 17.58 -4.45 -1.28
C LYS A 78 18.10 -3.22 -0.51
N ALA A 79 17.64 -2.04 -0.87
CA ALA A 79 18.05 -0.78 -0.22
C ALA A 79 17.42 -0.60 1.17
N ASN A 80 16.24 -1.18 1.42
CA ASN A 80 15.47 -0.98 2.65
C ASN A 80 15.02 -2.34 3.22
N PRO A 81 15.86 -3.03 3.98
CA PRO A 81 15.57 -4.36 4.53
C PRO A 81 14.46 -4.37 5.59
N ASN A 82 14.04 -3.18 6.06
CA ASN A 82 12.92 -3.01 6.97
C ASN A 82 11.56 -3.06 6.30
N ILE A 83 11.47 -3.10 4.96
CA ILE A 83 10.21 -3.26 4.24
C ILE A 83 9.58 -4.60 4.64
N LYS A 84 8.37 -4.56 5.18
CA LYS A 84 7.57 -5.75 5.56
C LYS A 84 6.26 -5.83 4.81
N ILE A 85 5.78 -4.70 4.32
CA ILE A 85 4.52 -4.60 3.58
C ILE A 85 4.79 -3.93 2.24
N VAL A 86 4.20 -4.47 1.17
CA VAL A 86 4.21 -3.85 -0.15
C VAL A 86 2.76 -3.62 -0.58
N ILE A 87 2.40 -2.35 -0.80
CA ILE A 87 1.16 -1.98 -1.49
C ILE A 87 1.50 -1.93 -2.97
N PHE A 88 0.94 -2.86 -3.75
CA PHE A 88 1.24 -3.00 -5.17
C PHE A 88 0.05 -2.57 -6.02
N GLU A 89 0.22 -1.51 -6.82
CA GLU A 89 -0.74 -0.94 -7.76
C GLU A 89 -0.13 -0.94 -9.16
N PRO A 90 -0.42 -1.98 -10.01
CA PRO A 90 0.17 -2.11 -11.35
C PRO A 90 -0.31 -1.06 -12.36
N GLY A 91 -1.48 -0.45 -12.11
CA GLY A 91 -2.07 0.56 -12.96
C GLY A 91 -2.48 0.07 -14.36
N PRO A 92 -2.99 1.00 -15.21
CA PRO A 92 -3.53 0.66 -16.53
C PRO A 92 -2.58 1.02 -17.70
N ASN A 93 -1.33 1.39 -17.44
CA ASN A 93 -0.45 1.94 -18.47
C ASN A 93 0.02 0.88 -19.48
N GLU A 94 0.03 -0.39 -19.10
CA GLU A 94 0.17 -1.49 -20.05
C GLU A 94 -1.19 -1.74 -20.72
N LYS A 95 -1.27 -1.45 -22.02
CA LYS A 95 -2.53 -1.51 -22.79
C LYS A 95 -2.98 -2.93 -23.09
N ASN A 96 -2.07 -3.87 -23.18
CA ASN A 96 -2.41 -5.28 -23.31
C ASN A 96 -2.79 -5.84 -21.94
N LYS A 97 -4.08 -6.07 -21.72
CA LYS A 97 -4.60 -6.56 -20.43
C LYS A 97 -3.97 -7.89 -19.99
N GLN A 98 -3.83 -8.84 -20.90
CA GLN A 98 -3.28 -10.15 -20.58
C GLN A 98 -1.80 -10.04 -20.18
N PHE A 99 -1.06 -9.19 -20.86
CA PHE A 99 0.33 -8.93 -20.53
C PHE A 99 0.46 -8.18 -19.19
N ASN A 100 -0.40 -7.19 -18.93
CA ASN A 100 -0.47 -6.51 -17.63
C ASN A 100 -0.73 -7.50 -16.49
N ILE A 101 -1.74 -8.37 -16.66
CA ILE A 101 -2.11 -9.39 -15.67
C ILE A 101 -0.95 -10.39 -15.46
N GLY A 102 -0.31 -10.86 -16.54
CA GLY A 102 0.82 -11.79 -16.50
C GLY A 102 2.00 -11.20 -15.71
N THR A 103 2.47 -10.02 -16.10
CA THR A 103 3.61 -9.37 -15.43
C THR A 103 3.28 -8.94 -13.99
N SER A 104 2.03 -8.58 -13.70
CA SER A 104 1.58 -8.36 -12.32
C SER A 104 1.62 -9.65 -11.50
N GLY A 105 1.29 -10.80 -12.13
CA GLY A 105 1.42 -12.13 -11.52
C GLY A 105 2.86 -12.49 -11.19
N ASP A 106 3.81 -12.15 -12.06
CA ASP A 106 5.24 -12.38 -11.82
C ASP A 106 5.74 -11.59 -10.60
N ILE A 107 5.32 -10.32 -10.48
CA ILE A 107 5.64 -9.48 -9.31
C ILE A 107 5.03 -10.06 -8.03
N LEU A 108 3.77 -10.49 -8.08
CA LEU A 108 3.11 -11.12 -6.93
C LEU A 108 3.78 -12.44 -6.53
N THR A 109 4.25 -13.24 -7.51
CA THR A 109 5.05 -14.44 -7.26
C THR A 109 6.34 -14.09 -6.53
N TYR A 110 7.09 -13.12 -7.03
CA TYR A 110 8.31 -12.64 -6.39
C TYR A 110 8.06 -12.19 -4.93
N LEU A 111 7.03 -11.39 -4.70
CA LEU A 111 6.68 -10.92 -3.35
C LEU A 111 6.30 -12.07 -2.42
N GLN A 112 5.62 -13.10 -2.92
CA GLN A 112 5.29 -14.31 -2.16
C GLN A 112 6.56 -15.09 -1.80
N GLU A 113 7.49 -15.29 -2.73
CA GLU A 113 8.78 -15.94 -2.50
C GLU A 113 9.64 -15.19 -1.48
N GLN A 114 9.62 -13.85 -1.51
CA GLN A 114 10.27 -13.00 -0.51
C GLN A 114 9.52 -12.96 0.83
N LYS A 115 8.38 -13.67 0.97
CA LYS A 115 7.53 -13.71 2.17
C LYS A 115 7.03 -12.31 2.61
N MET A 116 6.88 -11.39 1.66
CA MET A 116 6.36 -10.07 1.92
C MET A 116 4.85 -10.11 2.20
N THR A 117 4.40 -9.28 3.13
CA THR A 117 2.97 -9.01 3.26
C THR A 117 2.55 -8.08 2.13
N THR A 118 1.73 -8.58 1.20
CA THR A 118 1.34 -7.82 0.00
C THR A 118 -0.11 -7.38 0.07
N ILE A 119 -0.36 -6.10 -0.20
CA ILE A 119 -1.68 -5.54 -0.45
C ILE A 119 -1.79 -5.26 -1.95
N TYR A 120 -2.68 -5.97 -2.62
CA TYR A 120 -2.90 -5.80 -4.06
C TYR A 120 -4.02 -4.80 -4.32
N VAL A 121 -3.73 -3.81 -5.14
CA VAL A 121 -4.66 -2.74 -5.58
C VAL A 121 -4.84 -2.86 -7.08
N SER A 122 -6.03 -3.22 -7.53
CA SER A 122 -6.29 -3.37 -8.97
C SER A 122 -6.79 -2.09 -9.63
N HIS A 123 -6.89 -2.14 -10.95
CA HIS A 123 -7.47 -1.07 -11.76
C HIS A 123 -8.63 -1.61 -12.60
N GLN A 124 -9.78 -0.94 -12.56
CA GLN A 124 -11.02 -1.36 -13.22
C GLN A 124 -10.93 -1.49 -14.75
N ALA A 125 -9.96 -0.81 -15.38
CA ALA A 125 -9.70 -0.96 -16.81
C ALA A 125 -8.97 -2.27 -17.17
N ILE A 126 -8.38 -2.95 -16.18
CA ILE A 126 -7.56 -4.15 -16.39
C ILE A 126 -8.29 -5.40 -15.93
N GLN A 127 -8.86 -5.41 -14.74
CA GLN A 127 -9.51 -6.56 -14.14
C GLN A 127 -10.84 -6.18 -13.49
N SER A 128 -11.79 -7.10 -13.42
CA SER A 128 -12.94 -7.00 -12.52
C SER A 128 -12.48 -7.18 -11.06
N ASN A 129 -13.35 -6.88 -10.09
CA ASN A 129 -13.05 -7.13 -8.68
C ASN A 129 -12.87 -8.62 -8.39
N GLU A 130 -13.65 -9.48 -9.04
CA GLU A 130 -13.61 -10.94 -8.90
C GLU A 130 -12.27 -11.48 -9.39
N GLU A 131 -11.87 -11.16 -10.64
CA GLU A 131 -10.59 -11.58 -11.22
C GLU A 131 -9.40 -11.12 -10.37
N ALA A 132 -9.42 -9.87 -9.91
CA ALA A 132 -8.34 -9.33 -9.08
C ALA A 132 -8.31 -9.95 -7.69
N SER A 133 -9.46 -10.27 -7.09
CA SER A 133 -9.56 -10.96 -5.81
C SER A 133 -9.03 -12.39 -5.91
N GLU A 134 -9.39 -13.12 -6.96
CA GLU A 134 -8.88 -14.47 -7.21
C GLU A 134 -7.36 -14.46 -7.43
N MET A 135 -6.87 -13.49 -8.19
CA MET A 135 -5.44 -13.30 -8.39
C MET A 135 -4.72 -13.03 -7.06
N ALA A 136 -5.20 -12.10 -6.26
CA ALA A 136 -4.61 -11.83 -4.95
C ALA A 136 -4.59 -13.08 -4.06
N LYS A 137 -5.70 -13.83 -4.01
CA LYS A 137 -5.81 -15.09 -3.26
C LYS A 137 -4.80 -16.13 -3.73
N LYS A 138 -4.63 -16.28 -5.06
CA LYS A 138 -3.66 -17.22 -5.66
C LYS A 138 -2.24 -16.97 -5.16
N TYR A 139 -1.85 -15.72 -4.99
CA TYR A 139 -0.50 -15.32 -4.57
C TYR A 139 -0.40 -14.97 -3.07
N GLY A 140 -1.43 -15.25 -2.27
CA GLY A 140 -1.41 -14.99 -0.83
C GLY A 140 -1.38 -13.51 -0.46
N ALA A 141 -1.83 -12.63 -1.37
CA ALA A 141 -1.95 -11.19 -1.15
C ALA A 141 -3.33 -10.81 -0.57
N TYR A 142 -3.37 -9.71 0.15
CA TYR A 142 -4.62 -9.08 0.61
C TYR A 142 -5.19 -8.18 -0.49
N TYR A 143 -6.42 -8.44 -0.92
CA TYR A 143 -7.06 -7.63 -1.95
C TYR A 143 -7.75 -6.40 -1.36
N TYR A 144 -7.25 -5.22 -1.69
CA TYR A 144 -7.86 -3.96 -1.28
C TYR A 144 -9.13 -3.63 -2.08
N GLY A 145 -9.14 -3.91 -3.37
CA GLY A 145 -10.13 -3.47 -4.34
C GLY A 145 -9.49 -2.65 -5.45
N HIS A 146 -10.31 -2.01 -6.27
CA HIS A 146 -9.81 -1.02 -7.22
C HIS A 146 -9.26 0.21 -6.51
N TRP A 147 -8.25 0.87 -7.10
CA TRP A 147 -7.63 2.08 -6.56
C TRP A 147 -8.63 3.21 -6.26
N ILE A 148 -9.76 3.23 -6.99
CA ILE A 148 -10.85 4.22 -6.82
C ILE A 148 -11.86 3.85 -5.72
N LYS A 149 -11.69 2.72 -5.05
CA LYS A 149 -12.62 2.24 -4.04
C LYS A 149 -12.93 3.31 -3.00
N ASN A 150 -14.20 3.61 -2.82
CA ASN A 150 -14.71 4.59 -1.86
C ASN A 150 -14.17 6.03 -2.06
N VAL A 151 -13.74 6.38 -3.30
CA VAL A 151 -13.39 7.74 -3.68
C VAL A 151 -14.40 8.23 -4.72
N PRO A 152 -15.17 9.29 -4.45
CA PRO A 152 -16.16 9.81 -5.38
C PRO A 152 -15.57 10.21 -6.74
N ILE A 153 -16.42 10.16 -7.77
CA ILE A 153 -16.09 10.63 -9.12
C ILE A 153 -16.73 12.00 -9.29
N ASP A 154 -16.12 13.01 -8.73
CA ASP A 154 -16.55 14.41 -8.80
C ASP A 154 -15.34 15.34 -8.92
N ILE A 155 -15.58 16.64 -9.13
CA ILE A 155 -14.53 17.64 -9.34
C ILE A 155 -13.65 17.88 -8.10
N GLU A 156 -14.16 17.59 -6.91
CA GLU A 156 -13.39 17.71 -5.67
C GLU A 156 -12.33 16.62 -5.54
N HIS A 157 -12.66 15.38 -5.96
CA HIS A 157 -11.83 14.20 -5.76
C HIS A 157 -11.07 13.76 -7.00
N ARG A 158 -11.45 14.24 -8.21
CA ARG A 158 -10.87 13.82 -9.48
C ARG A 158 -10.39 14.99 -10.30
N GLN A 159 -9.19 14.83 -10.88
CA GLN A 159 -8.71 15.71 -11.93
C GLN A 159 -9.40 15.29 -13.24
N TYR A 160 -9.83 16.29 -14.00
CA TYR A 160 -10.35 16.05 -15.35
C TYR A 160 -9.21 16.34 -16.33
N ASP A 161 -8.31 15.35 -16.50
CA ASP A 161 -7.13 15.47 -17.39
C ASP A 161 -7.54 15.62 -18.87
N GLN A 162 -8.77 15.17 -19.21
CA GLN A 162 -9.36 15.32 -20.54
C GLN A 162 -10.88 15.55 -20.43
N PRO A 163 -11.48 16.24 -21.40
CA PRO A 163 -12.93 16.46 -21.42
C PRO A 163 -13.72 15.14 -21.31
N GLY A 164 -14.63 15.07 -20.34
CA GLY A 164 -15.52 13.92 -20.13
C GLY A 164 -14.88 12.70 -19.46
N GLN A 165 -13.62 12.77 -19.01
CA GLN A 165 -12.94 11.68 -18.31
C GLN A 165 -12.44 12.13 -16.95
N ALA A 166 -12.92 11.45 -15.90
CA ALA A 166 -12.32 11.58 -14.58
C ALA A 166 -10.96 10.85 -14.59
N GLY A 167 -9.88 11.61 -14.48
CA GLY A 167 -8.51 11.13 -14.49
C GLY A 167 -7.97 10.81 -13.09
N HIS A 168 -6.76 11.27 -12.83
CA HIS A 168 -6.10 11.10 -11.53
C HIS A 168 -6.88 11.75 -10.39
N MET A 169 -6.56 11.39 -9.17
CA MET A 169 -7.14 12.02 -7.98
C MET A 169 -6.57 13.44 -7.77
N THR A 170 -7.39 14.33 -7.22
CA THR A 170 -6.92 15.58 -6.64
C THR A 170 -6.18 15.31 -5.33
N VAL A 171 -5.66 16.37 -4.68
CA VAL A 171 -5.11 16.25 -3.32
C VAL A 171 -6.15 15.66 -2.36
N VAL A 172 -7.41 16.13 -2.41
CA VAL A 172 -8.52 15.63 -1.57
C VAL A 172 -8.81 14.17 -1.86
N GLY A 173 -8.87 13.78 -3.14
CA GLY A 173 -9.07 12.38 -3.53
C GLY A 173 -7.95 11.46 -3.05
N CYS A 174 -6.69 11.89 -3.18
CA CYS A 174 -5.53 11.15 -2.68
C CYS A 174 -5.54 10.99 -1.16
N GLN A 175 -5.90 12.05 -0.43
CA GLN A 175 -6.04 11.99 1.02
C GLN A 175 -7.17 11.05 1.45
N LEU A 176 -8.29 11.05 0.75
CA LEU A 176 -9.39 10.13 1.01
C LEU A 176 -9.00 8.68 0.71
N TRP A 177 -8.30 8.44 -0.40
CA TRP A 177 -7.76 7.11 -0.71
C TRP A 177 -6.78 6.65 0.38
N ALA A 178 -5.90 7.53 0.87
CA ALA A 178 -5.00 7.22 1.97
C ALA A 178 -5.75 6.81 3.24
N LYS A 179 -6.83 7.51 3.62
CA LYS A 179 -7.66 7.16 4.78
C LYS A 179 -8.31 5.78 4.61
N ASN A 180 -8.83 5.47 3.41
CA ASN A 180 -9.41 4.16 3.09
C ASN A 180 -8.35 3.06 3.17
N MET A 181 -7.17 3.29 2.59
CA MET A 181 -6.05 2.35 2.63
C MET A 181 -5.53 2.15 4.05
N PHE A 182 -5.43 3.21 4.83
CA PHE A 182 -5.00 3.13 6.23
C PHE A 182 -5.91 2.23 7.07
N SER A 183 -7.22 2.33 6.87
CA SER A 183 -8.19 1.43 7.53
C SER A 183 -7.92 -0.02 7.15
N PHE A 184 -7.63 -0.29 5.88
CA PHE A 184 -7.30 -1.62 5.39
C PHE A 184 -5.94 -2.12 5.91
N ILE A 185 -4.93 -1.26 5.96
CA ILE A 185 -3.62 -1.59 6.57
C ILE A 185 -3.81 -2.06 8.03
N LYS A 186 -4.65 -1.38 8.82
CA LYS A 186 -4.94 -1.80 10.21
C LYS A 186 -5.54 -3.21 10.28
N GLU A 187 -6.40 -3.58 9.34
CA GLU A 187 -6.94 -4.95 9.25
C GLU A 187 -5.84 -5.97 8.92
N VAL A 188 -4.96 -5.66 7.96
CA VAL A 188 -3.83 -6.51 7.57
C VAL A 188 -2.84 -6.69 8.72
N LEU A 189 -2.50 -5.62 9.44
CA LEU A 189 -1.61 -5.68 10.60
C LEU A 189 -2.18 -6.60 11.70
N ARG A 190 -3.47 -6.48 12.01
CA ARG A 190 -4.15 -7.36 12.97
C ARG A 190 -4.12 -8.82 12.52
N ALA A 191 -4.43 -9.09 11.25
CA ALA A 191 -4.45 -10.43 10.69
C ALA A 191 -3.06 -11.10 10.72
N ARG A 192 -2.00 -10.31 10.52
CA ARG A 192 -0.60 -10.78 10.51
C ARG A 192 0.07 -10.71 11.88
N LYS A 193 -0.59 -10.15 12.90
CA LYS A 193 -0.01 -9.92 14.24
C LYS A 193 1.30 -9.11 14.17
N ILE A 194 1.39 -8.17 13.25
CA ILE A 194 2.49 -7.21 13.14
C ILE A 194 2.17 -6.06 14.11
N GLN A 195 3.08 -5.81 15.04
CA GLN A 195 3.00 -4.73 16.03
C GLN A 195 4.12 -3.70 15.80
#